data_4f5412a62c11939a7e5b220509f3db4d
#
_entry.id   4f5412a62c11939a7e5b220509f3db4d
#
_cell.length_a   1.000
_cell.length_b   1.000
_cell.length_c   1.000
_cell.angle_alpha   90.00
_cell.angle_beta   90.00
_cell.angle_gamma   90.00
#
_symmetry.space_group_name_H-M   'P 1'
#
loop_
_entity.id
_entity.type
_entity.pdbx_description
1 polymer ?
#
loop_
_entity_poly.entity_id
_entity_poly.type
_entity_poly.pdbx_seq_one_letter_code
_entity_poly.pdbx_strand_id
1 'polypeptide(L)'
;MQLHLKEKVLYAKNTVMSNGVTVATYENITHIGMIGLGRMGANLVRRITRAGLHAVVYDTNAEVAKSLAAENPDHITAISSISEFATALPGQRAVWVMVPAGTITESVITELQHTLSANDIIIDGGNSYYRDDLEHSKQSATKGIHFVDVGTSGGVWGLERGYCLMIGGDAEVVTALSDVWNAVAPGVEAAPRSPGLSGDITPAERGWLHCGPSGAGHFVKMIHNGIEYGLMAAYAEGLNILKNANEGLKPRTADAETAPLAHPEHYQYEFDVAAITEIWRRGSVVASWLL
;
A
#
# COMPACT_ATOMS: atom_id res chain seq x y z
N MET A 1 -24.01 11.92 31.23
CA MET A 1 -24.95 11.85 30.11
C MET A 1 -24.54 12.93 29.10
N GLN A 2 -23.56 12.62 28.26
CA GLN A 2 -23.10 13.49 27.15
C GLN A 2 -23.21 12.71 25.88
N LEU A 3 -24.12 13.18 25.01
CA LEU A 3 -24.34 12.67 23.68
C LEU A 3 -23.14 13.07 22.79
N HIS A 4 -22.45 12.09 22.21
CA HIS A 4 -21.57 12.30 21.08
C HIS A 4 -22.43 12.43 19.82
N LEU A 5 -22.60 13.65 19.37
CA LEU A 5 -23.10 13.95 18.03
C LEU A 5 -21.98 13.57 17.03
N LYS A 6 -22.24 12.52 16.27
CA LYS A 6 -21.47 12.23 15.05
C LYS A 6 -21.86 13.29 14.02
N GLU A 7 -20.97 14.21 13.75
CA GLU A 7 -21.10 15.08 12.56
C GLU A 7 -20.91 14.21 11.31
N LYS A 8 -22.02 13.89 10.68
CA LYS A 8 -22.03 13.44 9.29
C LYS A 8 -21.75 14.67 8.44
N VAL A 9 -20.56 14.74 7.87
CA VAL A 9 -20.29 15.67 6.77
C VAL A 9 -21.08 15.17 5.57
N LEU A 10 -22.25 15.77 5.36
CA LEU A 10 -23.04 15.59 4.14
C LEU A 10 -22.33 16.39 3.03
N TYR A 11 -21.62 15.72 2.15
CA TYR A 11 -21.27 16.31 0.86
C TYR A 11 -22.55 16.40 0.03
N ALA A 12 -23.00 17.63 -0.18
CA ALA A 12 -24.19 17.93 -0.95
C ALA A 12 -24.03 17.44 -2.39
N LYS A 13 -25.07 16.76 -2.88
CA LYS A 13 -25.27 16.49 -4.30
C LYS A 13 -25.38 17.85 -5.04
N ASN A 14 -24.33 18.29 -5.67
CA ASN A 14 -24.37 19.44 -6.57
C ASN A 14 -24.10 18.96 -7.99
N THR A 15 -25.21 18.84 -8.74
CA THR A 15 -25.18 18.84 -10.20
C THR A 15 -24.79 20.24 -10.65
N VAL A 16 -23.54 20.47 -11.00
CA VAL A 16 -23.13 21.73 -11.64
C VAL A 16 -23.26 21.54 -13.14
N MET A 17 -24.26 22.15 -13.71
CA MET A 17 -24.38 22.34 -15.15
C MET A 17 -23.38 23.42 -15.57
N SER A 18 -22.23 23.03 -16.10
CA SER A 18 -21.32 23.91 -16.80
C SER A 18 -21.20 23.45 -18.24
N ASN A 19 -21.71 24.23 -19.14
CA ASN A 19 -21.49 24.13 -20.60
C ASN A 19 -21.85 22.82 -21.33
N GLY A 20 -22.96 22.15 -20.96
CA GLY A 20 -23.50 21.04 -21.77
C GLY A 20 -22.69 19.73 -21.71
N VAL A 21 -21.71 19.62 -20.83
CA VAL A 21 -20.95 18.39 -20.55
C VAL A 21 -21.58 17.72 -19.34
N THR A 22 -22.05 16.50 -19.49
CA THR A 22 -22.48 15.63 -18.39
C THR A 22 -21.24 15.26 -17.59
N VAL A 23 -21.03 15.90 -16.45
CA VAL A 23 -19.98 15.48 -15.52
C VAL A 23 -20.49 14.22 -14.82
N ALA A 24 -19.79 13.12 -14.98
CA ALA A 24 -20.09 11.89 -14.25
C ALA A 24 -19.97 12.18 -12.74
N THR A 25 -21.09 12.05 -12.02
CA THR A 25 -21.06 12.15 -10.55
C THR A 25 -20.70 10.76 -10.01
N TYR A 26 -19.51 10.63 -9.47
CA TYR A 26 -19.12 9.41 -8.76
C TYR A 26 -19.82 9.37 -7.41
N GLU A 27 -20.46 8.24 -7.10
CA GLU A 27 -20.99 8.00 -5.76
C GLU A 27 -19.84 7.51 -4.85
N ASN A 28 -19.92 7.83 -3.55
CA ASN A 28 -18.97 7.29 -2.58
C ASN A 28 -19.05 5.76 -2.57
N ILE A 29 -17.92 5.11 -2.84
CA ILE A 29 -17.81 3.66 -2.90
C ILE A 29 -17.71 3.11 -1.49
N THR A 30 -18.72 2.36 -1.06
CA THR A 30 -18.80 1.73 0.26
C THR A 30 -18.53 0.23 0.25
N HIS A 31 -18.49 -0.37 -0.94
CA HIS A 31 -18.24 -1.79 -1.16
C HIS A 31 -17.04 -1.93 -2.10
N ILE A 32 -16.04 -2.69 -1.68
CA ILE A 32 -14.81 -2.91 -2.44
C ILE A 32 -14.61 -4.40 -2.75
N GLY A 33 -14.31 -4.72 -3.99
CA GLY A 33 -13.82 -6.04 -4.37
C GLY A 33 -12.35 -6.19 -4.01
N MET A 34 -11.91 -7.34 -3.53
CA MET A 34 -10.51 -7.64 -3.27
C MET A 34 -10.13 -8.99 -3.87
N ILE A 35 -9.11 -9.00 -4.72
CA ILE A 35 -8.53 -10.19 -5.33
C ILE A 35 -7.13 -10.41 -4.80
N GLY A 36 -6.87 -11.62 -4.28
CA GLY A 36 -5.60 -11.98 -3.66
C GLY A 36 -5.59 -11.63 -2.17
N LEU A 37 -5.76 -12.65 -1.35
CA LEU A 37 -5.92 -12.56 0.10
C LEU A 37 -4.68 -13.03 0.86
N GLY A 38 -3.52 -12.84 0.24
CA GLY A 38 -2.25 -12.98 0.94
C GLY A 38 -2.14 -11.98 2.09
N ARG A 39 -0.95 -11.92 2.72
CA ARG A 39 -0.72 -11.09 3.92
C ARG A 39 -1.21 -9.64 3.76
N MET A 40 -0.94 -9.01 2.61
CA MET A 40 -1.35 -7.63 2.37
C MET A 40 -2.85 -7.53 2.11
N GLY A 41 -3.39 -8.27 1.14
CA GLY A 41 -4.80 -8.16 0.74
C GLY A 41 -5.77 -8.47 1.88
N ALA A 42 -5.55 -9.54 2.64
CA ALA A 42 -6.38 -9.85 3.80
C ALA A 42 -6.33 -8.73 4.87
N ASN A 43 -5.17 -8.12 5.11
CA ASN A 43 -5.05 -7.03 6.07
C ASN A 43 -5.70 -5.73 5.58
N LEU A 44 -5.66 -5.45 4.28
CA LEU A 44 -6.42 -4.34 3.69
C LEU A 44 -7.93 -4.54 3.92
N VAL A 45 -8.45 -5.74 3.65
CA VAL A 45 -9.86 -6.09 3.91
C VAL A 45 -10.23 -5.88 5.38
N ARG A 46 -9.42 -6.36 6.31
CA ARG A 46 -9.66 -6.16 7.75
C ARG A 46 -9.72 -4.69 8.13
N ARG A 47 -8.84 -3.83 7.57
CA ARG A 47 -8.88 -2.40 7.84
C ARG A 47 -10.12 -1.74 7.25
N ILE A 48 -10.45 -2.05 5.99
CA ILE A 48 -11.64 -1.55 5.29
C ILE A 48 -12.90 -1.86 6.09
N THR A 49 -13.04 -3.10 6.55
CA THR A 49 -14.24 -3.52 7.28
C THR A 49 -14.27 -3.04 8.74
N ARG A 50 -13.12 -2.84 9.39
CA ARG A 50 -13.04 -2.15 10.69
C ARG A 50 -13.54 -0.69 10.61
N ALA A 51 -13.41 -0.04 9.46
CA ALA A 51 -13.95 1.30 9.21
C ALA A 51 -15.45 1.32 8.86
N GLY A 52 -16.11 0.15 8.83
CA GLY A 52 -17.54 0.01 8.55
C GLY A 52 -17.89 -0.08 7.06
N LEU A 53 -16.90 -0.20 6.18
CA LEU A 53 -17.11 -0.49 4.76
C LEU A 53 -17.32 -1.99 4.54
N HIS A 54 -17.75 -2.38 3.33
CA HIS A 54 -17.96 -3.77 2.96
C HIS A 54 -16.90 -4.25 1.97
N ALA A 55 -16.56 -5.55 2.03
CA ALA A 55 -15.62 -6.17 1.11
C ALA A 55 -16.22 -7.43 0.49
N VAL A 56 -16.09 -7.57 -0.83
CA VAL A 56 -16.33 -8.81 -1.56
C VAL A 56 -14.97 -9.38 -1.92
N VAL A 57 -14.67 -10.59 -1.49
CA VAL A 57 -13.30 -11.13 -1.55
C VAL A 57 -13.20 -12.40 -2.39
N TYR A 58 -12.12 -12.48 -3.16
CA TYR A 58 -11.77 -13.63 -3.96
C TYR A 58 -10.29 -14.00 -3.80
N ASP A 59 -10.03 -15.28 -3.70
CA ASP A 59 -8.69 -15.87 -3.79
C ASP A 59 -8.77 -17.20 -4.54
N THR A 60 -7.72 -17.58 -5.24
CA THR A 60 -7.63 -18.89 -5.91
C THR A 60 -7.73 -20.05 -4.93
N ASN A 61 -7.34 -19.83 -3.68
CA ASN A 61 -7.63 -20.74 -2.57
C ASN A 61 -8.94 -20.32 -1.87
N ALA A 62 -10.04 -20.97 -2.23
CA ALA A 62 -11.37 -20.66 -1.71
C ALA A 62 -11.47 -20.71 -0.16
N GLU A 63 -10.66 -21.54 0.50
CA GLU A 63 -10.67 -21.64 1.96
C GLU A 63 -10.11 -20.37 2.63
N VAL A 64 -9.16 -19.67 1.99
CA VAL A 64 -8.67 -18.38 2.47
C VAL A 64 -9.77 -17.32 2.42
N ALA A 65 -10.54 -17.26 1.33
CA ALA A 65 -11.65 -16.31 1.19
C ALA A 65 -12.76 -16.61 2.21
N LYS A 66 -13.14 -17.86 2.37
CA LYS A 66 -14.15 -18.29 3.38
C LYS A 66 -13.72 -17.99 4.81
N SER A 67 -12.45 -18.29 5.14
CA SER A 67 -11.92 -18.02 6.48
C SER A 67 -11.92 -16.52 6.79
N LEU A 68 -11.54 -15.67 5.83
CA LEU A 68 -11.57 -14.23 6.01
C LEU A 68 -13.01 -13.71 6.15
N ALA A 69 -13.96 -14.23 5.35
CA ALA A 69 -15.37 -13.86 5.46
C ALA A 69 -15.96 -14.25 6.84
N ALA A 70 -15.55 -15.37 7.40
CA ALA A 70 -15.98 -15.81 8.71
C ALA A 70 -15.48 -14.91 9.87
N GLU A 71 -14.41 -14.12 9.68
CA GLU A 71 -13.95 -13.15 10.68
C GLU A 71 -14.94 -11.99 10.89
N ASN A 72 -15.67 -11.59 9.85
CA ASN A 72 -16.64 -10.48 9.91
C ASN A 72 -17.74 -10.67 8.85
N PRO A 73 -18.68 -11.62 9.07
CA PRO A 73 -19.66 -12.05 8.07
C PRO A 73 -20.66 -10.96 7.67
N ASP A 74 -20.84 -9.94 8.50
CA ASP A 74 -21.74 -8.82 8.19
C ASP A 74 -21.10 -7.84 7.18
N HIS A 75 -19.78 -7.85 7.03
CA HIS A 75 -19.04 -6.91 6.19
C HIS A 75 -18.18 -7.58 5.10
N ILE A 76 -17.97 -8.89 5.15
CA ILE A 76 -17.14 -9.60 4.19
C ILE A 76 -17.94 -10.71 3.53
N THR A 77 -18.00 -10.69 2.20
CA THR A 77 -18.64 -11.72 1.38
C THR A 77 -17.56 -12.42 0.53
N ALA A 78 -17.43 -13.74 0.66
CA ALA A 78 -16.54 -14.52 -0.19
C ALA A 78 -17.29 -14.97 -1.46
N ILE A 79 -16.62 -14.86 -2.61
CA ILE A 79 -17.11 -15.34 -3.91
C ILE A 79 -16.18 -16.41 -4.47
N SER A 80 -16.67 -17.17 -5.47
CA SER A 80 -15.98 -18.34 -6.01
C SER A 80 -15.28 -18.09 -7.34
N SER A 81 -15.59 -16.95 -8.00
CA SER A 81 -15.01 -16.57 -9.28
C SER A 81 -14.94 -15.06 -9.43
N ILE A 82 -14.01 -14.57 -10.26
CA ILE A 82 -13.88 -13.14 -10.57
C ILE A 82 -15.15 -12.61 -11.24
N SER A 83 -15.84 -13.43 -12.04
CA SER A 83 -17.06 -13.01 -12.72
C SER A 83 -18.21 -12.65 -11.77
N GLU A 84 -18.21 -13.17 -10.54
CA GLU A 84 -19.24 -12.86 -9.54
C GLU A 84 -19.15 -11.41 -9.01
N PHE A 85 -18.02 -10.71 -9.17
CA PHE A 85 -17.94 -9.29 -8.80
C PHE A 85 -18.99 -8.44 -9.52
N ALA A 86 -19.37 -8.82 -10.76
CA ALA A 86 -20.38 -8.12 -11.53
C ALA A 86 -21.76 -8.07 -10.83
N THR A 87 -22.07 -9.04 -9.97
CA THR A 87 -23.36 -9.15 -9.28
C THR A 87 -23.24 -8.97 -7.77
N ALA A 88 -22.08 -9.26 -7.18
CA ALA A 88 -21.86 -9.18 -5.74
C ALA A 88 -21.56 -7.75 -5.25
N LEU A 89 -21.05 -6.88 -6.13
CA LEU A 89 -20.81 -5.48 -5.79
C LEU A 89 -21.97 -4.61 -6.27
N PRO A 90 -22.57 -3.80 -5.38
CA PRO A 90 -23.67 -2.90 -5.74
C PRO A 90 -23.17 -1.61 -6.41
N GLY A 91 -23.98 -0.99 -7.25
CA GLY A 91 -23.72 0.32 -7.85
C GLY A 91 -22.50 0.34 -8.76
N GLN A 92 -21.70 1.40 -8.67
CA GLN A 92 -20.39 1.49 -9.30
C GLN A 92 -19.40 0.57 -8.58
N ARG A 93 -18.79 -0.34 -9.31
CA ARG A 93 -17.90 -1.36 -8.75
C ARG A 93 -16.47 -0.89 -8.72
N ALA A 94 -15.77 -1.19 -7.65
CA ALA A 94 -14.32 -1.01 -7.56
C ALA A 94 -13.69 -2.32 -7.08
N VAL A 95 -12.72 -2.84 -7.83
CA VAL A 95 -12.04 -4.10 -7.51
C VAL A 95 -10.55 -3.87 -7.37
N TRP A 96 -10.02 -4.17 -6.20
CA TRP A 96 -8.62 -4.02 -5.83
C TRP A 96 -7.88 -5.35 -6.02
N VAL A 97 -6.86 -5.34 -6.85
CA VAL A 97 -6.02 -6.50 -7.19
C VAL A 97 -4.75 -6.47 -6.33
N MET A 98 -4.51 -7.53 -5.56
CA MET A 98 -3.37 -7.71 -4.65
C MET A 98 -2.66 -9.04 -4.90
N VAL A 99 -2.35 -9.31 -6.17
CA VAL A 99 -1.68 -10.54 -6.60
C VAL A 99 -0.23 -10.27 -7.01
N PRO A 100 0.61 -11.31 -7.18
CA PRO A 100 1.98 -11.13 -7.68
C PRO A 100 2.02 -10.41 -9.03
N ALA A 101 2.91 -9.43 -9.15
CA ALA A 101 3.10 -8.64 -10.36
C ALA A 101 3.49 -9.48 -11.59
N GLY A 102 3.30 -8.93 -12.78
CA GLY A 102 3.58 -9.57 -14.06
C GLY A 102 2.38 -10.35 -14.61
N THR A 103 2.60 -11.51 -15.19
CA THR A 103 1.59 -12.28 -15.94
C THR A 103 0.34 -12.63 -15.14
N ILE A 104 0.45 -12.79 -13.82
CA ILE A 104 -0.70 -13.08 -12.94
C ILE A 104 -1.59 -11.83 -12.86
N THR A 105 -1.01 -10.67 -12.57
CA THR A 105 -1.73 -9.38 -12.54
C THR A 105 -2.37 -9.08 -13.89
N GLU A 106 -1.62 -9.26 -14.99
CA GLU A 106 -2.12 -9.06 -16.36
C GLU A 106 -3.36 -9.94 -16.65
N SER A 107 -3.30 -11.22 -16.28
CA SER A 107 -4.41 -12.15 -16.46
C SER A 107 -5.65 -11.72 -15.67
N VAL A 108 -5.48 -11.33 -14.40
CA VAL A 108 -6.57 -10.89 -13.53
C VAL A 108 -7.19 -9.59 -14.06
N ILE A 109 -6.38 -8.60 -14.45
CA ILE A 109 -6.87 -7.34 -15.01
C ILE A 109 -7.64 -7.59 -16.31
N THR A 110 -7.13 -8.46 -17.19
CA THR A 110 -7.82 -8.84 -18.42
C THR A 110 -9.18 -9.49 -18.13
N GLU A 111 -9.28 -10.37 -17.15
CA GLU A 111 -10.54 -10.98 -16.74
C GLU A 111 -11.51 -9.95 -16.16
N LEU A 112 -11.02 -9.03 -15.33
CA LEU A 112 -11.83 -7.91 -14.81
C LEU A 112 -12.35 -7.01 -15.91
N GLN A 113 -11.55 -6.70 -16.94
CA GLN A 113 -11.98 -5.93 -18.10
C GLN A 113 -13.08 -6.61 -18.93
N HIS A 114 -13.29 -7.92 -18.80
CA HIS A 114 -14.41 -8.65 -19.38
C HIS A 114 -15.61 -8.79 -18.42
N THR A 115 -15.37 -8.67 -17.12
CA THR A 115 -16.38 -8.83 -16.07
C THR A 115 -17.07 -7.51 -15.74
N LEU A 116 -16.31 -6.42 -15.69
CA LEU A 116 -16.79 -5.11 -15.29
C LEU A 116 -17.39 -4.34 -16.46
N SER A 117 -18.14 -3.29 -16.13
CA SER A 117 -18.82 -2.43 -17.09
C SER A 117 -18.21 -1.03 -17.14
N ALA A 118 -18.64 -0.21 -18.09
CA ALA A 118 -18.24 1.19 -18.15
C ALA A 118 -18.55 1.91 -16.82
N ASN A 119 -17.65 2.79 -16.42
CA ASN A 119 -17.56 3.52 -15.15
C ASN A 119 -17.16 2.69 -13.93
N ASP A 120 -17.00 1.36 -14.04
CA ASP A 120 -16.40 0.58 -12.95
C ASP A 120 -14.89 0.87 -12.85
N ILE A 121 -14.28 0.47 -11.74
CA ILE A 121 -12.90 0.81 -11.40
C ILE A 121 -12.09 -0.46 -11.15
N ILE A 122 -10.95 -0.59 -11.81
CA ILE A 122 -9.90 -1.56 -11.50
C ILE A 122 -8.81 -0.84 -10.73
N ILE A 123 -8.40 -1.40 -9.59
CA ILE A 123 -7.32 -0.88 -8.75
C ILE A 123 -6.19 -1.93 -8.74
N ASP A 124 -5.03 -1.61 -9.30
CA ASP A 124 -3.82 -2.41 -9.13
C ASP A 124 -3.06 -1.93 -7.90
N GLY A 125 -3.04 -2.74 -6.85
CA GLY A 125 -2.29 -2.47 -5.61
C GLY A 125 -1.14 -3.44 -5.38
N GLY A 126 -0.78 -4.23 -6.37
CA GLY A 126 0.39 -5.09 -6.36
C GLY A 126 1.70 -4.29 -6.29
N ASN A 127 2.82 -4.99 -6.40
CA ASN A 127 4.12 -4.32 -6.59
C ASN A 127 4.45 -4.29 -8.09
N SER A 128 3.53 -3.71 -8.87
CA SER A 128 3.55 -3.72 -10.33
C SER A 128 4.53 -2.69 -10.89
N TYR A 129 4.94 -2.90 -12.14
CA TYR A 129 5.78 -1.98 -12.85
C TYR A 129 4.92 -0.87 -13.49
N TYR A 130 5.21 0.39 -13.17
CA TYR A 130 4.40 1.53 -13.59
C TYR A 130 4.13 1.62 -15.10
N ARG A 131 4.98 1.02 -15.95
CA ARG A 131 4.74 0.98 -17.41
C ARG A 131 3.62 0.04 -17.81
N ASP A 132 3.44 -1.05 -17.04
CA ASP A 132 2.33 -1.98 -17.26
C ASP A 132 1.01 -1.28 -16.90
N ASP A 133 1.00 -0.41 -15.87
CA ASP A 133 -0.18 0.40 -15.53
C ASP A 133 -0.61 1.33 -16.66
N LEU A 134 0.36 1.94 -17.36
CA LEU A 134 0.06 2.79 -18.51
C LEU A 134 -0.67 2.03 -19.63
N GLU A 135 -0.30 0.77 -19.84
CA GLU A 135 -0.93 -0.07 -20.84
C GLU A 135 -2.29 -0.58 -20.36
N HIS A 136 -2.39 -1.06 -19.12
CA HIS A 136 -3.65 -1.49 -18.50
C HIS A 136 -4.67 -0.36 -18.45
N SER A 137 -4.26 0.86 -18.16
CA SER A 137 -5.11 2.06 -18.17
C SER A 137 -5.68 2.32 -19.56
N LYS A 138 -4.85 2.29 -20.61
CA LYS A 138 -5.30 2.47 -22.00
C LYS A 138 -6.30 1.40 -22.41
N GLN A 139 -6.01 0.12 -22.11
CA GLN A 139 -6.88 -0.99 -22.44
C GLN A 139 -8.23 -0.89 -21.72
N SER A 140 -8.21 -0.56 -20.41
CA SER A 140 -9.42 -0.36 -19.60
C SER A 140 -10.27 0.78 -20.14
N ALA A 141 -9.64 1.90 -20.55
CA ALA A 141 -10.32 3.06 -21.11
C ALA A 141 -11.08 2.74 -22.42
N THR A 142 -10.60 1.78 -23.24
CA THR A 142 -11.33 1.34 -24.44
C THR A 142 -12.70 0.73 -24.12
N LYS A 143 -12.90 0.26 -22.90
CA LYS A 143 -14.14 -0.32 -22.37
C LYS A 143 -14.88 0.64 -21.44
N GLY A 144 -14.39 1.87 -21.28
CA GLY A 144 -14.93 2.87 -20.36
C GLY A 144 -14.71 2.54 -18.90
N ILE A 145 -13.79 1.62 -18.58
CA ILE A 145 -13.42 1.23 -17.21
C ILE A 145 -12.27 2.13 -16.75
N HIS A 146 -12.37 2.63 -15.52
CA HIS A 146 -11.30 3.43 -14.90
C HIS A 146 -10.21 2.52 -14.33
N PHE A 147 -8.97 2.98 -14.42
CA PHE A 147 -7.82 2.27 -13.86
C PHE A 147 -7.07 3.16 -12.87
N VAL A 148 -6.79 2.61 -11.70
CA VAL A 148 -6.07 3.26 -10.60
C VAL A 148 -4.92 2.35 -10.18
N ASP A 149 -3.71 2.89 -10.08
CA ASP A 149 -2.55 2.19 -9.54
C ASP A 149 -2.23 2.70 -8.13
N VAL A 150 -1.95 1.76 -7.21
CA VAL A 150 -1.75 2.08 -5.79
C VAL A 150 -0.47 1.44 -5.27
N GLY A 151 0.59 2.22 -5.22
CA GLY A 151 1.79 1.85 -4.51
C GLY A 151 1.53 1.79 -3.00
N THR A 152 1.52 0.59 -2.44
CA THR A 152 1.21 0.35 -1.02
C THR A 152 2.47 0.05 -0.23
N SER A 153 2.74 0.81 0.84
CA SER A 153 3.85 0.58 1.76
C SER A 153 3.34 0.41 3.20
N GLY A 154 3.94 -0.49 3.96
CA GLY A 154 3.54 -0.81 5.35
C GLY A 154 3.78 -2.27 5.73
N GLY A 155 3.91 -3.15 4.75
CA GLY A 155 4.29 -4.55 4.92
C GLY A 155 3.50 -5.27 6.02
N VAL A 156 4.22 -6.00 6.87
CA VAL A 156 3.64 -6.82 7.95
C VAL A 156 2.97 -5.99 9.04
N TRP A 157 3.40 -4.74 9.23
CA TRP A 157 2.87 -3.85 10.27
C TRP A 157 1.66 -3.06 9.84
N GLY A 158 1.28 -3.13 8.56
CA GLY A 158 0.20 -2.32 8.00
C GLY A 158 -1.17 -2.58 8.61
N LEU A 159 -1.44 -3.79 9.12
CA LEU A 159 -2.71 -4.08 9.79
C LEU A 159 -2.94 -3.14 10.97
N GLU A 160 -1.94 -2.93 11.81
CA GLU A 160 -2.05 -2.09 13.01
C GLU A 160 -1.71 -0.62 12.73
N ARG A 161 -0.65 -0.37 11.95
CA ARG A 161 -0.15 0.99 11.71
C ARG A 161 -0.80 1.71 10.54
N GLY A 162 -1.51 1.00 9.67
CA GLY A 162 -1.99 1.51 8.39
C GLY A 162 -0.94 1.42 7.28
N TYR A 163 -1.41 1.68 6.07
CA TYR A 163 -0.60 1.60 4.85
C TYR A 163 -0.45 2.98 4.22
N CYS A 164 0.78 3.38 3.94
CA CYS A 164 1.04 4.56 3.11
C CYS A 164 0.67 4.25 1.66
N LEU A 165 -0.16 5.10 1.03
CA LEU A 165 -0.68 4.89 -0.30
C LEU A 165 -0.23 6.01 -1.24
N MET A 166 0.41 5.62 -2.32
CA MET A 166 0.80 6.47 -3.44
C MET A 166 -0.09 6.12 -4.64
N ILE A 167 -0.98 7.01 -5.04
CA ILE A 167 -2.11 6.69 -5.92
C ILE A 167 -1.97 7.42 -7.26
N GLY A 168 -2.05 6.66 -8.35
CA GLY A 168 -2.14 7.17 -9.72
C GLY A 168 -3.50 6.87 -10.32
N GLY A 169 -4.02 7.77 -11.18
CA GLY A 169 -5.30 7.63 -11.85
C GLY A 169 -6.02 8.96 -12.04
N ASP A 170 -7.26 8.91 -12.53
CA ASP A 170 -8.08 10.10 -12.68
C ASP A 170 -8.46 10.68 -11.32
N ALA A 171 -8.26 11.99 -11.13
CA ALA A 171 -8.43 12.66 -9.84
C ALA A 171 -9.85 12.49 -9.26
N GLU A 172 -10.88 12.51 -10.09
CA GLU A 172 -12.27 12.33 -9.69
C GLU A 172 -12.52 10.91 -9.17
N VAL A 173 -11.95 9.90 -9.85
CA VAL A 173 -12.04 8.49 -9.44
C VAL A 173 -11.31 8.25 -8.12
N VAL A 174 -10.10 8.81 -7.99
CA VAL A 174 -9.33 8.71 -6.74
C VAL A 174 -10.09 9.38 -5.58
N THR A 175 -10.75 10.51 -5.83
CA THR A 175 -11.56 11.21 -4.83
C THR A 175 -12.79 10.40 -4.42
N ALA A 176 -13.46 9.70 -5.35
CA ALA A 176 -14.61 8.84 -5.05
C ALA A 176 -14.28 7.67 -4.11
N LEU A 177 -13.01 7.26 -4.10
CA LEU A 177 -12.47 6.20 -3.23
C LEU A 177 -11.88 6.72 -1.90
N SER A 178 -12.05 8.00 -1.58
CA SER A 178 -11.41 8.61 -0.40
C SER A 178 -11.73 7.92 0.93
N ASP A 179 -12.95 7.39 1.09
CA ASP A 179 -13.32 6.64 2.29
C ASP A 179 -12.54 5.31 2.41
N VAL A 180 -12.28 4.66 1.27
CA VAL A 180 -11.44 3.44 1.21
C VAL A 180 -9.99 3.79 1.57
N TRP A 181 -9.45 4.86 1.00
CA TRP A 181 -8.09 5.30 1.32
C TRP A 181 -7.92 5.66 2.79
N ASN A 182 -8.87 6.40 3.35
CA ASN A 182 -8.88 6.76 4.76
C ASN A 182 -8.99 5.55 5.70
N ALA A 183 -9.74 4.50 5.31
CA ALA A 183 -9.85 3.26 6.07
C ALA A 183 -8.53 2.51 6.15
N VAL A 184 -7.77 2.54 5.04
CA VAL A 184 -6.51 1.78 4.88
C VAL A 184 -5.31 2.54 5.43
N ALA A 185 -5.27 3.86 5.26
CA ALA A 185 -4.15 4.72 5.63
C ALA A 185 -3.90 4.79 7.15
N PRO A 186 -2.68 5.21 7.58
CA PRO A 186 -2.33 5.33 8.99
C PRO A 186 -3.20 6.30 9.79
N GLY A 187 -3.69 7.37 9.14
CA GLY A 187 -4.38 8.46 9.80
C GLY A 187 -3.44 9.53 10.39
N VAL A 188 -4.03 10.63 10.83
CA VAL A 188 -3.29 11.82 11.30
C VAL A 188 -2.46 11.57 12.57
N GLU A 189 -2.86 10.59 13.37
CA GLU A 189 -2.19 10.27 14.63
C GLU A 189 -0.85 9.52 14.43
N ALA A 190 -0.56 9.09 13.20
CA ALA A 190 0.66 8.32 12.90
C ALA A 190 1.96 9.13 13.05
N ALA A 191 1.87 10.45 12.91
CA ALA A 191 3.00 11.35 13.07
C ALA A 191 2.52 12.76 13.49
N PRO A 192 3.33 13.53 14.23
CA PRO A 192 3.02 14.92 14.49
C PRO A 192 2.99 15.71 13.17
N ARG A 193 2.15 16.75 13.12
CA ARG A 193 2.05 17.62 11.96
C ARG A 193 3.38 18.29 11.65
N SER A 194 3.77 18.30 10.38
CA SER A 194 5.02 18.93 9.96
C SER A 194 5.04 20.44 10.31
N PRO A 195 6.17 20.96 10.83
CA PRO A 195 6.28 22.38 11.13
C PRO A 195 5.97 23.26 9.92
N GLY A 196 5.17 24.29 10.12
CA GLY A 196 4.79 25.24 9.06
C GLY A 196 3.51 24.88 8.30
N LEU A 197 2.96 23.66 8.46
CA LEU A 197 1.64 23.35 7.94
C LEU A 197 0.54 23.97 8.80
N SER A 198 -0.45 24.57 8.14
CA SER A 198 -1.63 25.20 8.75
C SER A 198 -2.87 24.90 7.91
N GLY A 199 -4.06 25.22 8.43
CA GLY A 199 -5.34 24.95 7.76
C GLY A 199 -5.83 23.51 7.95
N ASP A 200 -6.70 23.04 7.05
CA ASP A 200 -7.33 21.72 7.13
C ASP A 200 -6.33 20.59 6.93
N ILE A 201 -6.66 19.45 7.51
CA ILE A 201 -5.87 18.20 7.35
C ILE A 201 -5.99 17.71 5.91
N THR A 202 -4.85 17.52 5.27
CA THR A 202 -4.76 17.03 3.90
C THR A 202 -4.74 15.50 3.83
N PRO A 203 -5.03 14.89 2.66
CA PRO A 203 -4.84 13.45 2.45
C PRO A 203 -3.42 12.97 2.75
N ALA A 204 -2.40 13.76 2.41
CA ALA A 204 -1.00 13.43 2.70
C ALA A 204 -0.73 13.30 4.20
N GLU A 205 -1.33 14.15 5.02
CA GLU A 205 -1.24 14.07 6.50
C GLU A 205 -1.99 12.86 7.08
N ARG A 206 -2.88 12.23 6.29
CA ARG A 206 -3.54 10.96 6.63
C ARG A 206 -2.76 9.73 6.18
N GLY A 207 -1.74 9.91 5.32
CA GLY A 207 -0.88 8.85 4.81
C GLY A 207 -1.27 8.32 3.43
N TRP A 208 -2.07 9.06 2.65
CA TRP A 208 -2.33 8.75 1.26
C TRP A 208 -2.29 10.00 0.38
N LEU A 209 -1.92 9.84 -0.91
CA LEU A 209 -1.83 10.96 -1.84
C LEU A 209 -2.16 10.53 -3.27
N HIS A 210 -2.97 11.34 -3.97
CA HIS A 210 -3.06 11.29 -5.43
C HIS A 210 -1.79 11.91 -6.03
N CYS A 211 -0.92 11.06 -6.57
CA CYS A 211 0.40 11.43 -7.07
C CYS A 211 0.39 11.95 -8.52
N GLY A 212 -0.69 11.67 -9.28
CA GLY A 212 -0.81 12.06 -10.66
C GLY A 212 -1.63 11.06 -11.50
N PRO A 213 -1.54 11.09 -12.83
CA PRO A 213 -2.26 10.17 -13.72
C PRO A 213 -1.83 8.72 -13.49
N SER A 214 -2.51 7.77 -14.15
CA SER A 214 -2.20 6.34 -14.08
C SER A 214 -0.71 6.08 -14.28
N GLY A 215 -0.14 5.18 -13.46
CA GLY A 215 1.29 4.88 -13.37
C GLY A 215 2.05 5.75 -12.37
N ALA A 216 1.52 6.90 -11.94
CA ALA A 216 2.22 7.80 -11.02
C ALA A 216 2.38 7.19 -9.62
N GLY A 217 1.40 6.43 -9.15
CA GLY A 217 1.45 5.75 -7.84
C GLY A 217 2.58 4.74 -7.77
N HIS A 218 2.60 3.79 -8.71
CA HIS A 218 3.68 2.79 -8.78
C HIS A 218 5.04 3.39 -9.14
N PHE A 219 5.10 4.47 -9.94
CA PHE A 219 6.35 5.17 -10.16
C PHE A 219 6.92 5.74 -8.86
N VAL A 220 6.11 6.43 -8.06
CA VAL A 220 6.52 6.96 -6.76
C VAL A 220 6.90 5.82 -5.81
N LYS A 221 6.12 4.72 -5.82
CA LYS A 221 6.43 3.53 -5.01
C LYS A 221 7.76 2.89 -5.41
N MET A 222 8.08 2.83 -6.69
CA MET A 222 9.36 2.32 -7.19
C MET A 222 10.53 3.14 -6.63
N ILE A 223 10.43 4.47 -6.62
CA ILE A 223 11.45 5.34 -6.03
C ILE A 223 11.57 5.11 -4.51
N HIS A 224 10.42 5.03 -3.81
CA HIS A 224 10.39 4.68 -2.39
C HIS A 224 11.14 3.36 -2.13
N ASN A 225 10.87 2.31 -2.89
CA ASN A 225 11.54 1.03 -2.74
C ASN A 225 13.06 1.13 -3.02
N GLY A 226 13.47 1.94 -4.00
CA GLY A 226 14.90 2.19 -4.25
C GLY A 226 15.59 2.82 -3.05
N ILE A 227 14.96 3.79 -2.39
CA ILE A 227 15.46 4.40 -1.15
C ILE A 227 15.52 3.37 -0.02
N GLU A 228 14.46 2.57 0.15
CA GLU A 228 14.38 1.51 1.16
C GLU A 228 15.54 0.52 1.02
N TYR A 229 15.80 0.02 -0.20
CA TYR A 229 16.94 -0.87 -0.46
C TYR A 229 18.30 -0.20 -0.21
N GLY A 230 18.44 1.09 -0.53
CA GLY A 230 19.63 1.86 -0.19
C GLY A 230 19.88 1.93 1.31
N LEU A 231 18.83 2.18 2.10
CA LEU A 231 18.91 2.17 3.58
C LEU A 231 19.27 0.78 4.11
N MET A 232 18.63 -0.27 3.60
CA MET A 232 18.93 -1.66 3.99
C MET A 232 20.40 -2.02 3.69
N ALA A 233 20.94 -1.60 2.54
CA ALA A 233 22.33 -1.83 2.20
C ALA A 233 23.27 -1.09 3.16
N ALA A 234 22.98 0.16 3.51
CA ALA A 234 23.77 0.94 4.47
C ALA A 234 23.78 0.31 5.88
N TYR A 235 22.63 -0.18 6.36
CA TYR A 235 22.55 -0.91 7.63
C TYR A 235 23.33 -2.22 7.57
N ALA A 236 23.16 -3.00 6.51
CA ALA A 236 23.87 -4.28 6.37
C ALA A 236 25.39 -4.09 6.38
N GLU A 237 25.91 -3.08 5.68
CA GLU A 237 27.35 -2.76 5.68
C GLU A 237 27.82 -2.32 7.05
N GLY A 238 27.14 -1.36 7.70
CA GLY A 238 27.52 -0.87 9.02
C GLY A 238 27.48 -1.96 10.09
N LEU A 239 26.43 -2.78 10.12
CA LEU A 239 26.29 -3.88 11.06
C LEU A 239 27.33 -5.00 10.80
N ASN A 240 27.71 -5.23 9.52
CA ASN A 240 28.78 -6.16 9.17
C ASN A 240 30.15 -5.68 9.69
N ILE A 241 30.43 -4.37 9.61
CA ILE A 241 31.64 -3.80 10.19
C ILE A 241 31.67 -4.02 11.71
N LEU A 242 30.58 -3.73 12.42
CA LEU A 242 30.49 -3.99 13.87
C LEU A 242 30.68 -5.47 14.23
N LYS A 243 30.05 -6.37 13.47
CA LYS A 243 30.15 -7.81 13.65
C LYS A 243 31.58 -8.34 13.52
N ASN A 244 32.39 -7.71 12.66
CA ASN A 244 33.76 -8.11 12.37
C ASN A 244 34.80 -7.15 13.03
N ALA A 245 34.40 -6.31 13.99
CA ALA A 245 35.33 -5.42 14.68
C ALA A 245 36.36 -6.13 15.56
N ASN A 246 36.30 -7.46 15.65
CA ASN A 246 37.24 -8.34 16.36
C ASN A 246 38.27 -9.03 15.44
N GLU A 247 38.41 -8.60 14.20
CA GLU A 247 39.35 -9.21 13.24
C GLU A 247 40.81 -9.18 13.73
N GLY A 248 41.19 -8.20 14.57
CA GLY A 248 42.51 -8.12 15.18
C GLY A 248 42.81 -9.18 16.24
N LEU A 249 41.79 -9.89 16.75
CA LEU A 249 41.92 -11.03 17.67
C LEU A 249 42.13 -12.36 16.92
N LYS A 250 41.85 -12.41 15.63
CA LYS A 250 41.91 -13.66 14.85
C LYS A 250 43.33 -13.92 14.37
N PRO A 251 43.86 -15.17 14.48
CA PRO A 251 45.12 -15.53 13.87
C PRO A 251 45.02 -15.41 12.36
N ARG A 252 45.95 -14.71 11.76
CA ARG A 252 46.02 -14.53 10.29
C ARG A 252 47.30 -15.14 9.73
N THR A 253 47.17 -15.89 8.65
CA THR A 253 48.29 -16.32 7.83
C THR A 253 48.44 -15.35 6.67
N ALA A 254 49.59 -14.71 6.55
CA ALA A 254 49.86 -13.86 5.41
C ALA A 254 50.03 -14.73 4.15
N ASP A 255 49.38 -14.35 3.08
CA ASP A 255 49.53 -14.95 1.75
C ASP A 255 49.90 -13.89 0.71
N ALA A 256 50.15 -14.31 -0.52
CA ALA A 256 50.61 -13.41 -1.60
C ALA A 256 49.48 -12.50 -2.13
N GLU A 257 48.22 -12.77 -1.82
CA GLU A 257 47.05 -12.07 -2.36
C GLU A 257 46.37 -11.18 -1.33
N THR A 258 46.61 -11.44 -0.04
CA THR A 258 45.95 -10.70 1.08
C THR A 258 46.92 -9.78 1.79
N ALA A 259 46.64 -8.48 1.75
CA ALA A 259 47.40 -7.51 2.54
C ALA A 259 47.23 -7.80 4.04
N PRO A 260 48.32 -7.77 4.85
CA PRO A 260 48.21 -7.92 6.27
C PRO A 260 47.37 -6.79 6.89
N LEU A 261 46.58 -7.11 7.92
CA LEU A 261 45.83 -6.10 8.66
C LEU A 261 46.82 -5.16 9.35
N ALA A 262 46.85 -3.89 8.93
CA ALA A 262 47.63 -2.87 9.61
C ALA A 262 46.97 -2.54 10.96
N HIS A 263 47.77 -2.49 12.02
CA HIS A 263 47.31 -2.15 13.36
C HIS A 263 46.18 -3.04 13.90
N PRO A 264 46.38 -4.37 14.00
CA PRO A 264 45.36 -5.28 14.50
C PRO A 264 44.86 -4.92 15.91
N GLU A 265 45.66 -4.21 16.70
CA GLU A 265 45.28 -3.68 18.03
C GLU A 265 44.08 -2.72 17.98
N HIS A 266 43.78 -2.13 16.85
CA HIS A 266 42.64 -1.24 16.68
C HIS A 266 41.32 -1.98 16.38
N TYR A 267 41.36 -3.29 16.15
CA TYR A 267 40.22 -4.12 15.74
C TYR A 267 40.01 -5.30 16.70
N GLN A 268 39.90 -5.00 17.99
CA GLN A 268 39.79 -6.01 19.08
C GLN A 268 38.49 -5.84 19.86
N TYR A 269 37.40 -5.37 19.24
CA TYR A 269 36.14 -5.13 19.89
C TYR A 269 35.21 -6.30 19.70
N GLU A 270 34.70 -6.86 20.79
CA GLU A 270 33.62 -7.83 20.80
C GLU A 270 32.31 -7.12 21.13
N PHE A 271 31.55 -6.73 20.09
CA PHE A 271 30.31 -6.00 20.22
C PHE A 271 29.11 -6.92 20.33
N ASP A 272 28.18 -6.62 21.24
CA ASP A 272 26.80 -7.07 21.17
C ASP A 272 26.05 -6.20 20.14
N VAL A 273 26.06 -6.66 18.88
CA VAL A 273 25.46 -5.95 17.76
C VAL A 273 23.95 -5.78 17.95
N ALA A 274 23.27 -6.76 18.58
CA ALA A 274 21.85 -6.68 18.84
C ALA A 274 21.52 -5.55 19.85
N ALA A 275 22.30 -5.45 20.93
CA ALA A 275 22.14 -4.38 21.92
C ALA A 275 22.45 -2.99 21.32
N ILE A 276 23.49 -2.89 20.48
CA ILE A 276 23.81 -1.63 19.77
C ILE A 276 22.66 -1.25 18.83
N THR A 277 22.13 -2.18 18.07
CA THR A 277 21.01 -1.93 17.16
C THR A 277 19.76 -1.50 17.93
N GLU A 278 19.50 -2.09 19.09
CA GLU A 278 18.36 -1.72 19.93
C GLU A 278 18.45 -0.28 20.46
N ILE A 279 19.63 0.20 20.86
CA ILE A 279 19.75 1.61 21.27
C ILE A 279 19.59 2.57 20.08
N TRP A 280 20.06 2.17 18.89
CA TRP A 280 19.88 2.98 17.69
C TRP A 280 18.41 3.07 17.29
N ARG A 281 17.69 1.97 17.35
CA ARG A 281 16.25 1.91 17.07
C ARG A 281 15.43 2.81 18.00
N ARG A 282 15.91 3.07 19.24
CA ARG A 282 15.17 3.84 20.24
C ARG A 282 15.32 5.36 20.15
N GLY A 283 16.32 5.89 19.46
CA GLY A 283 16.44 7.35 19.45
C GLY A 283 17.64 7.93 18.70
N SER A 284 18.35 7.14 17.93
CA SER A 284 19.41 7.68 17.09
C SER A 284 18.87 8.27 15.78
N VAL A 285 19.69 9.09 15.12
CA VAL A 285 19.36 9.68 13.78
C VAL A 285 19.13 8.59 12.73
N VAL A 286 19.72 7.41 12.89
CA VAL A 286 19.53 6.28 11.98
C VAL A 286 18.37 5.37 12.40
N ALA A 287 17.51 5.80 13.33
CA ALA A 287 16.38 5.01 13.78
C ALA A 287 15.41 4.70 12.61
N SER A 288 15.12 3.44 12.44
CA SER A 288 14.15 2.95 11.45
C SER A 288 13.60 1.59 11.92
N TRP A 289 12.41 1.23 11.46
CA TRP A 289 11.90 -0.11 11.66
C TRP A 289 12.54 -1.16 10.73
N LEU A 290 13.49 -0.74 9.88
CA LEU A 290 14.38 -1.63 9.13
C LEU A 290 15.56 -2.18 9.96
N LEU A 291 15.83 -1.59 11.14
CA LEU A 291 16.89 -2.02 12.05
C LEU A 291 16.57 -3.33 12.79
#